data_be193d588b3405335320d37fb399d636
#
_entry.id   be193d588b3405335320d37fb399d636
#
_cell.length_a   1.000
_cell.length_b   1.000
_cell.length_c   1.000
_cell.angle_alpha   90.00
_cell.angle_beta   90.00
_cell.angle_gamma   90.00
#
_symmetry.space_group_name_H-M   'P 1'
#
loop_
_entity.id
_entity.type
_entity.pdbx_description
1 polymer ?
#
loop_
_entity_poly.entity_id
_entity_poly.type
_entity_poly.pdbx_seq_one_letter_code
_entity_poly.pdbx_strand_id
1 'polypeptide(L)'
;TERSLANLGLETIDVQQFHVWSDEWVGQGDWMDAIERLRSQGKIRYFGVSINDHQPASALALVNSGVVDSVQVIYNIFDQSPEDELFAAVGAEKVGVIVRVPFDEGALTGNINPKTEFPEGDWRNSYFGGDRKEQVWERVQAIIKDLGVPVDRLPEIALRYCLSHPAVSTVIPGMRSLRNVDANVRAAELGPLSAEEFEVLRHHRWVRNFYQAP
;
A
#
# COMPACT_ATOMS: atom_id res chain seq x y z
N THR A 1 -18.89 5.06 12.05
CA THR A 1 -18.31 4.10 13.01
C THR A 1 -19.38 3.17 13.59
N GLU A 2 -20.51 3.66 14.15
CA GLU A 2 -21.54 2.80 14.76
C GLU A 2 -22.14 1.78 13.79
N ARG A 3 -22.40 2.19 12.53
CA ARG A 3 -22.83 1.28 11.47
C ARG A 3 -21.76 0.21 11.15
N SER A 4 -20.48 0.56 11.21
CA SER A 4 -19.38 -0.37 11.01
C SER A 4 -19.31 -1.38 12.15
N LEU A 5 -19.43 -0.93 13.40
CA LEU A 5 -19.52 -1.80 14.57
C LEU A 5 -20.67 -2.81 14.46
N ALA A 6 -21.86 -2.33 14.11
CA ALA A 6 -23.03 -3.20 13.92
C ALA A 6 -22.81 -4.23 12.78
N ASN A 7 -22.25 -3.81 11.64
CA ASN A 7 -21.98 -4.71 10.52
C ASN A 7 -20.91 -5.76 10.84
N LEU A 8 -19.92 -5.42 11.65
CA LEU A 8 -18.83 -6.31 12.07
C LEU A 8 -19.23 -7.21 13.26
N GLY A 9 -20.32 -6.87 13.98
CA GLY A 9 -20.70 -7.54 15.22
C GLY A 9 -19.69 -7.31 16.35
N LEU A 10 -19.05 -6.15 16.37
CA LEU A 10 -18.03 -5.78 17.34
C LEU A 10 -18.50 -4.62 18.21
N GLU A 11 -18.00 -4.55 19.44
CA GLU A 11 -18.18 -3.41 20.34
C GLU A 11 -17.10 -2.34 20.14
N THR A 12 -15.91 -2.75 19.71
CA THR A 12 -14.75 -1.88 19.48
C THR A 12 -14.07 -2.22 18.15
N ILE A 13 -13.74 -1.22 17.35
CA ILE A 13 -12.89 -1.33 16.15
C ILE A 13 -11.45 -1.02 16.57
N ASP A 14 -10.51 -1.90 16.25
CA ASP A 14 -9.10 -1.66 16.58
C ASP A 14 -8.54 -0.45 15.84
N VAL A 15 -8.71 -0.38 14.52
CA VAL A 15 -8.27 0.76 13.72
C VAL A 15 -9.42 1.27 12.86
N GLN A 16 -9.90 2.46 13.13
CA GLN A 16 -10.87 3.18 12.29
C GLN A 16 -10.11 4.13 11.38
N GLN A 17 -10.36 4.05 10.06
CA GLN A 17 -9.65 4.89 9.10
C GLN A 17 -10.60 5.82 8.32
N PHE A 18 -10.11 7.03 8.00
CA PHE A 18 -10.64 7.76 6.86
C PHE A 18 -10.14 7.15 5.55
N HIS A 19 -11.03 7.04 4.56
CA HIS A 19 -10.71 6.39 3.29
C HIS A 19 -9.82 7.25 2.37
N VAL A 20 -9.98 8.59 2.45
CA VAL A 20 -9.18 9.59 1.73
C VAL A 20 -8.77 10.68 2.68
N TRP A 21 -7.78 11.49 2.28
CA TRP A 21 -7.23 12.55 3.13
C TRP A 21 -6.87 13.81 2.32
N SER A 22 -7.04 14.96 2.96
CA SER A 22 -6.46 16.23 2.55
C SER A 22 -5.88 16.94 3.77
N ASP A 23 -4.65 17.43 3.69
CA ASP A 23 -3.99 18.16 4.78
C ASP A 23 -4.72 19.47 5.12
N GLU A 24 -5.55 19.99 4.22
CA GLU A 24 -6.43 21.13 4.50
C GLU A 24 -7.43 20.84 5.63
N TRP A 25 -7.71 19.58 5.94
CA TRP A 25 -8.64 19.18 7.02
C TRP A 25 -8.00 19.24 8.41
N VAL A 26 -6.68 19.39 8.51
CA VAL A 26 -6.01 19.55 9.81
C VAL A 26 -6.50 20.83 10.47
N GLY A 27 -7.07 20.70 11.66
CA GLY A 27 -7.63 21.84 12.44
C GLY A 27 -8.93 22.43 11.87
N GLN A 28 -9.55 21.78 10.88
CA GLN A 28 -10.84 22.20 10.33
C GLN A 28 -11.96 21.20 10.68
N GLY A 29 -13.13 21.77 10.99
CA GLY A 29 -14.28 20.97 11.38
C GLY A 29 -14.13 20.31 12.76
N ASP A 30 -15.06 19.43 13.07
CA ASP A 30 -15.20 18.76 14.38
C ASP A 30 -14.83 17.25 14.34
N TRP A 31 -14.14 16.82 13.27
CA TRP A 31 -13.76 15.42 13.13
C TRP A 31 -12.76 14.96 14.21
N MET A 32 -11.85 15.84 14.64
CA MET A 32 -10.89 15.53 15.72
C MET A 32 -11.63 15.28 17.05
N ASP A 33 -12.59 16.14 17.39
CA ASP A 33 -13.45 15.96 18.57
C ASP A 33 -14.29 14.67 18.45
N ALA A 34 -14.73 14.34 17.24
CA ALA A 34 -15.47 13.09 16.99
C ALA A 34 -14.59 11.85 17.22
N ILE A 35 -13.33 11.86 16.78
CA ILE A 35 -12.37 10.78 17.03
C ILE A 35 -12.10 10.61 18.52
N GLU A 36 -11.85 11.71 19.23
CA GLU A 36 -11.62 11.68 20.67
C GLU A 36 -12.83 11.15 21.44
N ARG A 37 -14.03 11.53 21.03
CA ARG A 37 -15.30 11.00 21.59
C ARG A 37 -15.46 9.51 21.33
N LEU A 38 -15.11 9.04 20.13
CA LEU A 38 -15.17 7.61 19.79
C LEU A 38 -14.16 6.79 20.62
N ARG A 39 -12.97 7.31 20.85
CA ARG A 39 -11.95 6.72 21.75
C ARG A 39 -12.45 6.67 23.19
N SER A 40 -12.95 7.80 23.72
CA SER A 40 -13.46 7.85 25.11
C SER A 40 -14.66 6.93 25.37
N GLN A 41 -15.48 6.69 24.33
CA GLN A 41 -16.58 5.73 24.37
C GLN A 41 -16.13 4.26 24.18
N GLY A 42 -14.87 4.00 23.95
CA GLY A 42 -14.34 2.66 23.68
C GLY A 42 -14.77 2.07 22.33
N LYS A 43 -15.33 2.89 21.43
CA LYS A 43 -15.79 2.45 20.10
C LYS A 43 -14.67 2.20 19.12
N ILE A 44 -13.55 2.92 19.28
CA ILE A 44 -12.32 2.71 18.52
C ILE A 44 -11.12 2.71 19.45
N ARG A 45 -10.07 1.98 19.10
CA ARG A 45 -8.78 2.04 19.80
C ARG A 45 -7.85 3.04 19.16
N TYR A 46 -7.67 2.93 17.85
CA TYR A 46 -6.74 3.72 17.05
C TYR A 46 -7.44 4.38 15.88
N PHE A 47 -6.90 5.52 15.47
CA PHE A 47 -7.36 6.25 14.30
C PHE A 47 -6.28 6.25 13.21
N GLY A 48 -6.70 5.98 11.97
CA GLY A 48 -5.82 5.98 10.81
C GLY A 48 -6.40 6.75 9.63
N VAL A 49 -5.58 6.92 8.62
CA VAL A 49 -5.97 7.58 7.37
C VAL A 49 -5.40 6.82 6.18
N SER A 50 -6.24 6.60 5.15
CA SER A 50 -5.77 6.15 3.85
C SER A 50 -5.38 7.35 3.00
N ILE A 51 -4.11 7.42 2.62
CA ILE A 51 -3.55 8.51 1.83
C ILE A 51 -3.99 8.35 0.37
N ASN A 52 -4.20 9.46 -0.33
CA ASN A 52 -4.57 9.46 -1.74
C ASN A 52 -3.48 8.81 -2.62
N ASP A 53 -3.91 8.30 -3.78
CA ASP A 53 -3.01 7.60 -4.70
C ASP A 53 -1.83 8.47 -5.11
N HIS A 54 -0.62 7.93 -4.96
CA HIS A 54 0.65 8.58 -5.33
C HIS A 54 0.87 9.99 -4.72
N GLN A 55 0.26 10.28 -3.55
CA GLN A 55 0.40 11.56 -2.85
C GLN A 55 0.83 11.37 -1.38
N PRO A 56 1.93 10.65 -1.08
CA PRO A 56 2.33 10.36 0.29
C PRO A 56 2.61 11.62 1.12
N ALA A 57 3.11 12.69 0.49
CA ALA A 57 3.39 13.95 1.17
C ALA A 57 2.13 14.69 1.66
N SER A 58 0.93 14.37 1.11
CA SER A 58 -0.33 15.00 1.51
C SER A 58 -0.78 14.66 2.94
N ALA A 59 -0.10 13.77 3.63
CA ALA A 59 -0.39 13.43 5.03
C ALA A 59 0.69 13.89 6.02
N LEU A 60 1.67 14.67 5.58
CA LEU A 60 2.77 15.08 6.46
C LEU A 60 2.30 16.00 7.60
N ALA A 61 1.40 16.95 7.32
CA ALA A 61 0.85 17.81 8.35
C ALA A 61 0.03 17.00 9.37
N LEU A 62 -0.74 16.00 8.92
CA LEU A 62 -1.48 15.12 9.81
C LEU A 62 -0.56 14.26 10.69
N VAL A 63 0.47 13.65 10.11
CA VAL A 63 1.45 12.84 10.85
C VAL A 63 2.12 13.69 11.93
N ASN A 64 2.59 14.87 11.57
CA ASN A 64 3.25 15.81 12.49
C ASN A 64 2.31 16.39 13.55
N SER A 65 0.99 16.31 13.37
CA SER A 65 0.02 16.78 14.37
C SER A 65 -0.12 15.86 15.58
N GLY A 66 0.35 14.62 15.50
CA GLY A 66 0.26 13.60 16.55
C GLY A 66 -1.16 13.04 16.78
N VAL A 67 -2.12 13.33 15.88
CA VAL A 67 -3.52 12.86 16.03
C VAL A 67 -3.73 11.46 15.44
N VAL A 68 -2.93 11.09 14.44
CA VAL A 68 -3.08 9.81 13.71
C VAL A 68 -2.16 8.73 14.28
N ASP A 69 -2.69 7.51 14.42
CA ASP A 69 -1.93 6.35 14.88
C ASP A 69 -1.41 5.50 13.71
N SER A 70 -2.06 5.57 12.54
CA SER A 70 -1.62 4.82 11.37
C SER A 70 -1.95 5.53 10.05
N VAL A 71 -1.12 5.31 9.05
CA VAL A 71 -1.39 5.71 7.66
C VAL A 71 -1.41 4.49 6.76
N GLN A 72 -2.34 4.47 5.79
CA GLN A 72 -2.38 3.47 4.74
C GLN A 72 -1.94 4.12 3.43
N VAL A 73 -0.92 3.58 2.78
CA VAL A 73 -0.27 4.22 1.63
C VAL A 73 0.11 3.19 0.57
N ILE A 74 0.11 3.60 -0.71
CA ILE A 74 0.70 2.81 -1.79
C ILE A 74 2.21 2.77 -1.59
N TYR A 75 2.78 1.57 -1.55
CA TYR A 75 4.22 1.35 -1.57
C TYR A 75 4.53 0.00 -2.20
N ASN A 76 5.41 -0.01 -3.17
CA ASN A 76 5.85 -1.22 -3.86
C ASN A 76 7.15 -0.94 -4.63
N ILE A 77 7.68 -1.94 -5.36
CA ILE A 77 8.94 -1.83 -6.11
C ILE A 77 8.92 -0.65 -7.11
N PHE A 78 7.77 -0.36 -7.72
CA PHE A 78 7.65 0.75 -8.67
C PHE A 78 7.37 2.09 -7.99
N ASP A 79 6.45 2.12 -7.03
CA ASP A 79 6.13 3.33 -6.27
C ASP A 79 6.85 3.33 -4.92
N GLN A 80 7.97 3.99 -4.89
CA GLN A 80 8.82 4.18 -3.71
C GLN A 80 8.68 5.60 -3.14
N SER A 81 7.71 6.38 -3.61
CA SER A 81 7.52 7.78 -3.20
C SER A 81 7.33 8.00 -1.69
N PRO A 82 6.76 7.07 -0.89
CA PRO A 82 6.73 7.22 0.56
C PRO A 82 8.11 7.34 1.24
N GLU A 83 9.16 6.80 0.62
CA GLU A 83 10.53 6.90 1.15
C GLU A 83 11.09 8.32 1.09
N ASP A 84 10.56 9.19 0.23
CA ASP A 84 11.09 10.54 0.03
C ASP A 84 10.96 11.39 1.31
N GLU A 85 9.79 11.36 1.97
CA GLU A 85 9.51 12.19 3.16
C GLU A 85 8.66 11.46 4.21
N LEU A 86 7.59 10.74 3.77
CA LEU A 86 6.59 10.18 4.67
C LEU A 86 7.18 9.17 5.66
N PHE A 87 8.04 8.27 5.20
CA PHE A 87 8.60 7.22 6.05
C PHE A 87 9.52 7.77 7.15
N ALA A 88 10.22 8.87 6.89
CA ALA A 88 10.97 9.56 7.92
C ALA A 88 10.05 10.20 8.97
N ALA A 89 8.97 10.85 8.53
CA ALA A 89 8.01 11.49 9.42
C ALA A 89 7.27 10.48 10.31
N VAL A 90 6.73 9.38 9.73
CA VAL A 90 6.04 8.34 10.52
C VAL A 90 6.97 7.66 11.51
N GLY A 91 8.26 7.49 11.17
CA GLY A 91 9.27 6.95 12.09
C GLY A 91 9.52 7.86 13.30
N ALA A 92 9.61 9.17 13.08
CA ALA A 92 9.79 10.16 14.13
C ALA A 92 8.57 10.21 15.09
N GLU A 93 7.36 10.18 14.53
CA GLU A 93 6.10 10.29 15.29
C GLU A 93 5.55 8.93 15.77
N LYS A 94 6.23 7.81 15.43
CA LYS A 94 5.80 6.43 15.78
C LYS A 94 4.42 6.06 15.23
N VAL A 95 4.10 6.55 14.05
CA VAL A 95 2.86 6.25 13.33
C VAL A 95 3.02 4.94 12.56
N GLY A 96 2.06 4.01 12.68
CA GLY A 96 2.07 2.74 11.96
C GLY A 96 1.83 2.92 10.45
N VAL A 97 2.51 2.12 9.63
CA VAL A 97 2.35 2.14 8.16
C VAL A 97 1.70 0.85 7.69
N ILE A 98 0.55 0.99 7.03
CA ILE A 98 -0.16 -0.10 6.35
C ILE A 98 0.08 0.07 4.85
N VAL A 99 0.81 -0.85 4.24
CA VAL A 99 1.06 -0.82 2.80
C VAL A 99 -0.10 -1.44 2.04
N ARG A 100 -0.69 -0.68 1.11
CA ARG A 100 -1.64 -1.18 0.11
C ARG A 100 -1.00 -1.23 -1.28
N VAL A 101 -1.64 -1.93 -2.21
CA VAL A 101 -1.18 -2.08 -3.61
C VAL A 101 0.25 -2.64 -3.74
N PRO A 102 0.66 -3.64 -2.92
CA PRO A 102 2.03 -4.15 -2.97
C PRO A 102 2.40 -4.81 -4.30
N PHE A 103 1.40 -5.24 -5.07
CA PHE A 103 1.57 -5.85 -6.40
C PHE A 103 1.37 -4.87 -7.56
N ASP A 104 1.23 -3.57 -7.30
CA ASP A 104 0.99 -2.58 -8.34
C ASP A 104 -0.17 -2.97 -9.27
N GLU A 105 -1.35 -3.20 -8.67
CA GLU A 105 -2.58 -3.66 -9.34
C GLU A 105 -2.44 -4.99 -10.12
N GLY A 106 -1.42 -5.75 -9.79
CA GLY A 106 -1.10 -7.04 -10.40
C GLY A 106 0.12 -7.01 -11.33
N ALA A 107 0.69 -5.86 -11.63
CA ALA A 107 1.90 -5.74 -12.46
C ALA A 107 3.05 -6.57 -11.90
N LEU A 108 3.32 -6.47 -10.60
CA LEU A 108 4.40 -7.17 -9.90
C LEU A 108 4.09 -8.65 -9.58
N THR A 109 3.02 -9.20 -10.14
CA THR A 109 2.78 -10.65 -10.10
C THR A 109 3.47 -11.40 -11.24
N GLY A 110 3.97 -10.66 -12.26
CA GLY A 110 4.54 -11.26 -13.47
C GLY A 110 3.51 -11.83 -14.46
N ASN A 111 2.20 -11.69 -14.16
CA ASN A 111 1.14 -12.22 -15.01
C ASN A 111 0.66 -11.23 -16.08
N ILE A 112 1.04 -9.95 -16.00
CA ILE A 112 0.69 -8.94 -17.00
C ILE A 112 1.72 -8.97 -18.11
N ASN A 113 1.27 -9.18 -19.34
CA ASN A 113 2.07 -9.14 -20.56
C ASN A 113 1.27 -8.44 -21.68
N PRO A 114 1.88 -8.10 -22.83
CA PRO A 114 1.20 -7.35 -23.89
C PRO A 114 -0.09 -8.00 -24.44
N LYS A 115 -0.23 -9.33 -24.26
CA LYS A 115 -1.40 -10.12 -24.70
C LYS A 115 -2.43 -10.35 -23.61
N THR A 116 -2.20 -9.82 -22.39
CA THR A 116 -3.15 -9.99 -21.28
C THR A 116 -4.46 -9.27 -21.60
N GLU A 117 -5.57 -10.00 -21.47
CA GLU A 117 -6.92 -9.48 -21.62
C GLU A 117 -7.64 -9.54 -20.26
N PHE A 118 -8.45 -8.54 -19.98
CA PHE A 118 -9.31 -8.50 -18.80
C PHE A 118 -10.77 -8.57 -19.26
N PRO A 119 -11.67 -9.16 -18.44
CA PRO A 119 -13.10 -9.19 -18.76
C PRO A 119 -13.66 -7.81 -19.07
N GLU A 120 -14.75 -7.78 -19.85
CA GLU A 120 -15.48 -6.53 -20.09
C GLU A 120 -15.97 -5.93 -18.77
N GLY A 121 -15.81 -4.61 -18.63
CA GLY A 121 -16.15 -3.88 -17.39
C GLY A 121 -15.10 -4.00 -16.27
N ASP A 122 -14.03 -4.76 -16.45
CA ASP A 122 -12.92 -4.77 -15.50
C ASP A 122 -12.13 -3.45 -15.61
N TRP A 123 -12.01 -2.72 -14.49
CA TRP A 123 -11.34 -1.42 -14.43
C TRP A 123 -9.86 -1.47 -14.85
N ARG A 124 -9.23 -2.66 -14.79
CA ARG A 124 -7.86 -2.86 -15.24
C ARG A 124 -7.70 -2.69 -16.75
N ASN A 125 -8.77 -2.76 -17.53
CA ASN A 125 -8.75 -2.39 -18.95
C ASN A 125 -8.36 -0.91 -19.14
N SER A 126 -8.80 -0.02 -18.25
CA SER A 126 -8.39 1.38 -18.23
C SER A 126 -6.99 1.56 -17.63
N TYR A 127 -6.74 0.94 -16.48
CA TYR A 127 -5.46 1.04 -15.78
C TYR A 127 -4.28 0.60 -16.64
N PHE A 128 -4.41 -0.55 -17.33
CA PHE A 128 -3.41 -1.09 -18.26
C PHE A 128 -3.72 -0.78 -19.73
N GLY A 129 -4.44 0.31 -20.00
CA GLY A 129 -4.79 0.72 -21.36
C GLY A 129 -3.60 1.21 -22.19
N GLY A 130 -3.79 1.33 -23.52
CA GLY A 130 -2.72 1.75 -24.43
C GLY A 130 -1.54 0.78 -24.42
N ASP A 131 -0.33 1.30 -24.32
CA ASP A 131 0.94 0.56 -24.27
C ASP A 131 1.39 0.17 -22.83
N ARG A 132 0.58 0.45 -21.82
CA ARG A 132 0.95 0.26 -20.40
C ARG A 132 1.26 -1.19 -20.05
N LYS A 133 0.60 -2.17 -20.69
CA LYS A 133 0.93 -3.60 -20.50
C LYS A 133 2.33 -3.94 -20.99
N GLU A 134 2.74 -3.37 -22.12
CA GLU A 134 4.09 -3.54 -22.67
C GLU A 134 5.13 -2.89 -21.74
N GLN A 135 4.92 -1.66 -21.32
CA GLN A 135 5.78 -0.96 -20.37
C GLN A 135 5.96 -1.76 -19.05
N VAL A 136 4.86 -2.28 -18.49
CA VAL A 136 4.91 -3.13 -17.28
C VAL A 136 5.71 -4.40 -17.53
N TRP A 137 5.45 -5.07 -18.65
CA TRP A 137 6.15 -6.30 -19.01
C TRP A 137 7.66 -6.09 -19.10
N GLU A 138 8.11 -5.07 -19.82
CA GLU A 138 9.53 -4.74 -19.95
C GLU A 138 10.19 -4.49 -18.59
N ARG A 139 9.52 -3.75 -17.70
CA ARG A 139 9.99 -3.47 -16.35
C ARG A 139 10.09 -4.73 -15.49
N VAL A 140 9.10 -5.59 -15.56
CA VAL A 140 9.11 -6.88 -14.86
C VAL A 140 10.24 -7.77 -15.38
N GLN A 141 10.48 -7.82 -16.71
CA GLN A 141 11.61 -8.57 -17.28
C GLN A 141 12.96 -8.02 -16.80
N ALA A 142 13.09 -6.70 -16.65
CA ALA A 142 14.31 -6.10 -16.09
C ALA A 142 14.52 -6.53 -14.63
N ILE A 143 13.49 -6.47 -13.78
CA ILE A 143 13.57 -6.89 -12.37
C ILE A 143 14.05 -8.34 -12.25
N ILE A 144 13.39 -9.28 -12.93
CA ILE A 144 13.74 -10.70 -12.82
C ILE A 144 15.12 -11.01 -13.38
N LYS A 145 15.57 -10.27 -14.41
CA LYS A 145 16.92 -10.37 -14.97
C LYS A 145 17.96 -9.90 -13.96
N ASP A 146 17.76 -8.72 -13.36
CA ASP A 146 18.73 -8.11 -12.45
C ASP A 146 18.85 -8.90 -11.13
N LEU A 147 17.74 -9.53 -10.69
CA LEU A 147 17.75 -10.44 -9.54
C LEU A 147 18.21 -11.87 -9.88
N GLY A 148 18.24 -12.26 -11.15
CA GLY A 148 18.55 -13.64 -11.57
C GLY A 148 17.52 -14.68 -11.10
N VAL A 149 16.23 -14.30 -10.98
CA VAL A 149 15.17 -15.16 -10.44
C VAL A 149 14.10 -15.47 -11.50
N PRO A 150 13.39 -16.62 -11.38
CA PRO A 150 12.26 -16.90 -12.25
C PRO A 150 11.04 -16.03 -11.88
N VAL A 151 10.17 -15.76 -12.87
CA VAL A 151 9.05 -14.82 -12.75
C VAL A 151 8.02 -15.22 -11.67
N ASP A 152 7.85 -16.49 -11.40
CA ASP A 152 6.92 -17.01 -10.39
C ASP A 152 7.34 -16.68 -8.94
N ARG A 153 8.59 -16.27 -8.73
CA ARG A 153 9.06 -15.75 -7.44
C ARG A 153 8.75 -14.26 -7.22
N LEU A 154 8.39 -13.53 -8.27
CA LEU A 154 8.20 -12.08 -8.17
C LEU A 154 7.12 -11.67 -7.15
N PRO A 155 5.96 -12.35 -7.01
CA PRO A 155 4.99 -11.99 -5.97
C PRO A 155 5.53 -12.10 -4.55
N GLU A 156 6.30 -13.15 -4.24
CA GLU A 156 6.98 -13.30 -2.94
C GLU A 156 7.93 -12.13 -2.70
N ILE A 157 8.77 -11.84 -3.69
CA ILE A 157 9.78 -10.78 -3.63
C ILE A 157 9.11 -9.40 -3.46
N ALA A 158 8.02 -9.13 -4.17
CA ALA A 158 7.29 -7.87 -4.08
C ALA A 158 6.71 -7.63 -2.66
N LEU A 159 6.17 -8.67 -2.01
CA LEU A 159 5.71 -8.56 -0.62
C LEU A 159 6.87 -8.36 0.35
N ARG A 160 7.93 -9.13 0.18
CA ARG A 160 9.12 -9.02 1.02
C ARG A 160 9.83 -7.68 0.83
N TYR A 161 9.81 -7.10 -0.38
CA TYR A 161 10.29 -5.73 -0.60
C TYR A 161 9.59 -4.75 0.32
N CYS A 162 8.26 -4.74 0.32
CA CYS A 162 7.50 -3.86 1.22
C CYS A 162 7.83 -4.11 2.69
N LEU A 163 7.88 -5.38 3.11
CA LEU A 163 8.16 -5.77 4.50
C LEU A 163 9.63 -5.55 4.93
N SER A 164 10.54 -5.35 3.98
CA SER A 164 11.96 -5.08 4.28
C SER A 164 12.22 -3.64 4.72
N HIS A 165 11.31 -2.70 4.43
CA HIS A 165 11.49 -1.32 4.85
C HIS A 165 11.10 -1.14 6.33
N PRO A 166 11.97 -0.59 7.19
CA PRO A 166 11.75 -0.53 8.65
C PRO A 166 10.55 0.32 9.08
N ALA A 167 10.09 1.25 8.26
CA ALA A 167 8.90 2.04 8.55
C ALA A 167 7.59 1.26 8.33
N VAL A 168 7.60 0.15 7.57
CA VAL A 168 6.40 -0.61 7.24
C VAL A 168 6.00 -1.51 8.40
N SER A 169 4.78 -1.34 8.90
CA SER A 169 4.21 -2.16 9.98
C SER A 169 3.53 -3.42 9.45
N THR A 170 2.83 -3.31 8.34
CA THR A 170 2.11 -4.42 7.71
C THR A 170 1.77 -4.15 6.25
N VAL A 171 1.46 -5.22 5.52
CA VAL A 171 1.07 -5.19 4.10
C VAL A 171 -0.29 -5.86 3.94
N ILE A 172 -1.20 -5.29 3.14
CA ILE A 172 -2.54 -5.83 2.89
C ILE A 172 -2.69 -6.28 1.43
N PRO A 173 -2.13 -7.43 1.03
CA PRO A 173 -2.24 -7.96 -0.33
C PRO A 173 -3.62 -8.58 -0.58
N GLY A 174 -3.97 -8.76 -1.87
CA GLY A 174 -5.19 -9.48 -2.25
C GLY A 174 -5.16 -10.96 -1.87
N MET A 175 -6.20 -11.44 -1.15
CA MET A 175 -6.29 -12.80 -0.59
C MET A 175 -7.62 -13.49 -0.97
N ARG A 176 -8.02 -13.47 -2.24
CA ARG A 176 -9.30 -14.05 -2.69
C ARG A 176 -9.30 -15.57 -2.91
N SER A 177 -8.17 -16.24 -2.77
CA SER A 177 -8.05 -17.68 -2.90
C SER A 177 -7.15 -18.25 -1.80
N LEU A 178 -7.37 -19.50 -1.40
CA LEU A 178 -6.51 -20.18 -0.43
C LEU A 178 -5.05 -20.17 -0.86
N ARG A 179 -4.78 -20.44 -2.14
CA ARG A 179 -3.41 -20.36 -2.69
C ARG A 179 -2.76 -18.99 -2.43
N ASN A 180 -3.50 -17.90 -2.61
CA ASN A 180 -2.94 -16.56 -2.38
C ASN A 180 -2.74 -16.27 -0.89
N VAL A 181 -3.64 -16.75 -0.02
CA VAL A 181 -3.46 -16.66 1.44
C VAL A 181 -2.18 -17.37 1.84
N ASP A 182 -2.03 -18.64 1.46
CA ASP A 182 -0.85 -19.44 1.81
C ASP A 182 0.45 -18.83 1.27
N ALA A 183 0.45 -18.35 0.01
CA ALA A 183 1.61 -17.72 -0.60
C ALA A 183 2.00 -16.40 0.09
N ASN A 184 1.02 -15.57 0.45
CA ASN A 184 1.27 -14.28 1.11
C ASN A 184 1.77 -14.48 2.54
N VAL A 185 1.19 -15.42 3.30
CA VAL A 185 1.65 -15.76 4.65
C VAL A 185 3.09 -16.30 4.59
N ARG A 186 3.36 -17.22 3.66
CA ARG A 186 4.69 -17.77 3.46
C ARG A 186 5.73 -16.70 3.12
N ALA A 187 5.37 -15.71 2.28
CA ALA A 187 6.27 -14.60 1.97
C ALA A 187 6.68 -13.81 3.23
N ALA A 188 5.74 -13.59 4.16
CA ALA A 188 6.03 -12.92 5.43
C ALA A 188 6.92 -13.78 6.34
N GLU A 189 6.70 -15.11 6.37
CA GLU A 189 7.51 -16.05 7.18
C GLU A 189 8.96 -16.15 6.70
N LEU A 190 9.24 -15.92 5.41
CA LEU A 190 10.59 -15.90 4.87
C LEU A 190 11.42 -14.71 5.36
N GLY A 191 10.77 -13.71 5.95
CA GLY A 191 11.44 -12.52 6.47
C GLY A 191 11.87 -11.52 5.38
N PRO A 192 12.65 -10.50 5.75
CA PRO A 192 13.08 -9.46 4.82
C PRO A 192 13.97 -10.00 3.69
N LEU A 193 14.06 -9.24 2.61
CA LEU A 193 15.05 -9.47 1.56
C LEU A 193 16.46 -9.23 2.10
N SER A 194 17.48 -9.78 1.42
CA SER A 194 18.87 -9.36 1.68
C SER A 194 19.04 -7.88 1.33
N ALA A 195 20.03 -7.23 1.93
CA ALA A 195 20.35 -5.83 1.63
C ALA A 195 20.68 -5.63 0.14
N GLU A 196 21.33 -6.61 -0.48
CA GLU A 196 21.67 -6.58 -1.91
C GLU A 196 20.42 -6.65 -2.78
N GLU A 197 19.51 -7.62 -2.54
CA GLU A 197 18.25 -7.74 -3.27
C GLU A 197 17.39 -6.48 -3.10
N PHE A 198 17.32 -5.94 -1.89
CA PHE A 198 16.54 -4.71 -1.60
C PHE A 198 17.11 -3.52 -2.38
N GLU A 199 18.43 -3.34 -2.40
CA GLU A 199 19.07 -2.24 -3.12
C GLU A 199 18.92 -2.38 -4.65
N VAL A 200 19.05 -3.59 -5.20
CA VAL A 200 18.75 -3.83 -6.63
C VAL A 200 17.33 -3.39 -6.96
N LEU A 201 16.36 -3.74 -6.14
CA LEU A 201 14.95 -3.38 -6.37
C LEU A 201 14.68 -1.88 -6.25
N ARG A 202 15.42 -1.15 -5.43
CA ARG A 202 15.32 0.31 -5.34
C ARG A 202 15.63 1.01 -6.65
N HIS A 203 16.49 0.46 -7.50
CA HIS A 203 16.78 1.00 -8.83
C HIS A 203 15.64 0.85 -9.84
N HIS A 204 14.60 0.05 -9.52
CA HIS A 204 13.43 -0.13 -10.36
C HIS A 204 12.30 0.87 -10.07
N ARG A 205 12.55 1.90 -9.26
CA ARG A 205 11.58 2.99 -9.05
C ARG A 205 11.10 3.54 -10.39
N TRP A 206 9.77 3.65 -10.51
CA TRP A 206 9.13 4.10 -11.73
C TRP A 206 7.99 5.07 -11.41
N VAL A 207 8.27 6.37 -11.51
CA VAL A 207 7.29 7.42 -11.21
C VAL A 207 6.26 7.51 -12.33
N ARG A 208 5.04 7.14 -12.04
CA ARG A 208 3.88 7.23 -12.94
C ARG A 208 2.58 7.20 -12.15
N ASN A 209 1.47 7.57 -12.80
CA ASN A 209 0.14 7.44 -12.25
C ASN A 209 -0.82 6.88 -13.31
N PHE A 210 -1.06 5.57 -13.25
CA PHE A 210 -1.97 4.88 -14.17
C PHE A 210 -3.45 4.99 -13.76
N TYR A 211 -3.78 5.54 -12.60
CA TYR A 211 -5.17 5.86 -12.24
C TYR A 211 -5.70 7.06 -13.02
N GLN A 212 -4.83 7.89 -13.57
CA GLN A 212 -5.21 8.93 -14.52
C GLN A 212 -5.41 8.31 -15.92
N ALA A 213 -6.36 8.86 -16.68
CA ALA A 213 -6.58 8.44 -18.08
C ALA A 213 -5.26 8.52 -18.88
N PRO A 214 -5.05 7.59 -19.84
CA PRO A 214 -3.89 7.62 -20.69
C PRO A 214 -3.86 8.86 -21.61
#